data_0f5ab2ed478d3a71a4f93a557c20c031
#
_entry.id   0f5ab2ed478d3a71a4f93a557c20c031
#
_cell.length_a   1.000
_cell.length_b   1.000
_cell.length_c   1.000
_cell.angle_alpha   90.00
_cell.angle_beta   90.00
_cell.angle_gamma   90.00
#
_symmetry.space_group_name_H-M   'P 1'
#
loop_
_entity.id
_entity.type
_entity.pdbx_description
1 polymer ?
#
loop_
_entity_poly.entity_id
_entity_poly.type
_entity_poly.pdbx_seq_one_letter_code
_entity_poly.pdbx_strand_id
1 'polypeptide(L)'
;MLKISNAVKLMLVAGALTMSTLASAQKYKDEYKMSLVVGTAFPWGKGGEIWADLVRERTKGRINIKLYPGVSLVQGDQTREFSALRQGVIDMAVGSTINWSPQVKELNLFSLPFLTTSFAGTDAMTQGEVGKKLFEIIQKRGAIPLAWGENGFRQVSNSKRAITSPADLKGMKFRVVGSPLFIETFTALGANPTQMSWADTTAGLASGAVDGQENPLSIFVAAKLQNVNQKFVTLWNYMNDPLVFVVNKDVWNAWTPADREIVRQAAVDAAKQQIELARKPLKQTVIDMGVGVSELTSAQTAEFVKLTRPVYNKWAKEIGSDLVNMAEKVVSSAK
;
A
#
# COMPACT_ATOMS: atom_id res chain seq x y z
N MET A 1 -38.10 -24.43 -75.56
CA MET A 1 -38.22 -24.73 -74.15
C MET A 1 -36.87 -25.22 -73.64
N LEU A 2 -36.06 -24.35 -73.09
CA LEU A 2 -34.74 -24.72 -72.51
C LEU A 2 -34.94 -25.00 -71.02
N LYS A 3 -34.57 -26.17 -70.58
CA LYS A 3 -34.49 -26.58 -69.18
C LYS A 3 -33.22 -25.96 -68.61
N ILE A 4 -33.33 -24.97 -67.72
CA ILE A 4 -32.20 -24.43 -66.93
C ILE A 4 -31.98 -25.39 -65.78
N SER A 5 -30.75 -25.93 -65.72
CA SER A 5 -30.24 -26.95 -64.85
C SER A 5 -30.14 -26.42 -63.40
N ASN A 6 -30.51 -27.30 -62.43
CA ASN A 6 -30.49 -27.08 -61.01
C ASN A 6 -29.09 -26.93 -60.39
N ALA A 7 -28.05 -26.78 -61.21
CA ALA A 7 -26.65 -26.66 -60.75
C ALA A 7 -26.23 -25.25 -60.31
N VAL A 8 -27.00 -24.20 -60.62
CA VAL A 8 -26.65 -22.80 -60.32
C VAL A 8 -27.16 -22.34 -58.93
N LYS A 9 -28.04 -23.08 -58.30
CA LYS A 9 -28.58 -22.72 -56.96
C LYS A 9 -27.76 -23.23 -55.79
N LEU A 10 -26.74 -24.06 -55.98
CA LEU A 10 -25.91 -24.64 -54.89
C LEU A 10 -24.60 -23.87 -54.65
N MET A 11 -24.21 -22.92 -55.46
CA MET A 11 -22.98 -22.15 -55.31
C MET A 11 -23.15 -20.77 -54.60
N LEU A 12 -24.38 -20.41 -54.23
CA LEU A 12 -24.65 -19.13 -53.55
C LEU A 12 -24.87 -19.26 -52.02
N VAL A 13 -24.80 -20.46 -51.44
CA VAL A 13 -24.96 -20.72 -49.99
C VAL A 13 -23.63 -21.01 -49.29
N ALA A 14 -22.57 -21.34 -50.04
CA ALA A 14 -21.25 -21.63 -49.44
C ALA A 14 -20.35 -20.40 -49.24
N GLY A 15 -20.78 -19.18 -49.64
CA GLY A 15 -20.00 -17.95 -49.51
C GLY A 15 -20.25 -17.09 -48.28
N ALA A 16 -21.16 -17.53 -47.37
CA ALA A 16 -21.64 -16.67 -46.27
C ALA A 16 -21.19 -17.07 -44.86
N LEU A 17 -20.25 -18.02 -44.71
CA LEU A 17 -19.85 -18.57 -43.41
C LEU A 17 -18.38 -18.46 -43.08
N THR A 18 -17.64 -17.57 -43.71
CA THR A 18 -16.27 -17.20 -43.30
C THR A 18 -16.08 -15.68 -43.17
N MET A 19 -17.02 -15.00 -42.53
CA MET A 19 -16.67 -13.81 -41.78
C MET A 19 -16.09 -14.28 -40.44
N SER A 20 -14.89 -14.88 -40.50
CA SER A 20 -13.99 -14.95 -39.38
C SER A 20 -13.85 -13.53 -38.88
N THR A 21 -14.46 -13.23 -37.77
CA THR A 21 -14.15 -12.05 -36.98
C THR A 21 -12.63 -12.08 -36.76
N LEU A 22 -11.88 -11.35 -37.58
CA LEU A 22 -10.59 -10.82 -37.23
C LEU A 22 -10.85 -9.90 -36.04
N ALA A 23 -11.04 -10.49 -34.86
CA ALA A 23 -10.86 -9.79 -33.63
C ALA A 23 -9.43 -9.23 -33.73
N SER A 24 -9.33 -7.95 -34.05
CA SER A 24 -8.05 -7.24 -34.01
C SER A 24 -7.46 -7.56 -32.64
N ALA A 25 -6.45 -8.43 -32.62
CA ALA A 25 -5.79 -8.81 -31.39
C ALA A 25 -5.28 -7.50 -30.78
N GLN A 26 -5.92 -7.05 -29.73
CA GLN A 26 -5.55 -5.81 -29.06
C GLN A 26 -4.10 -5.98 -28.63
N LYS A 27 -3.19 -5.21 -29.23
CA LYS A 27 -1.75 -5.33 -28.98
C LYS A 27 -1.47 -4.72 -27.62
N TYR A 28 -1.28 -5.58 -26.62
CA TYR A 28 -0.84 -5.19 -25.29
C TYR A 28 0.63 -4.78 -25.30
N LYS A 29 1.08 -4.13 -24.23
CA LYS A 29 2.51 -3.87 -24.00
C LYS A 29 3.24 -5.20 -23.82
N ASP A 30 4.47 -5.27 -24.27
CA ASP A 30 5.34 -6.43 -24.03
C ASP A 30 5.63 -6.60 -22.53
N GLU A 31 5.69 -5.48 -21.80
CA GLU A 31 5.92 -5.40 -20.35
C GLU A 31 5.10 -4.29 -19.73
N TYR A 32 4.45 -4.59 -18.59
CA TYR A 32 3.82 -3.60 -17.71
C TYR A 32 4.68 -3.38 -16.48
N LYS A 33 4.95 -2.12 -16.14
CA LYS A 33 5.85 -1.71 -15.06
C LYS A 33 5.08 -1.59 -13.74
N MET A 34 5.40 -2.45 -12.76
CA MET A 34 4.84 -2.37 -11.41
C MET A 34 5.85 -1.74 -10.45
N SER A 35 5.50 -0.59 -9.87
CA SER A 35 6.30 0.07 -8.83
C SER A 35 6.04 -0.54 -7.46
N LEU A 36 7.09 -0.67 -6.67
CA LEU A 36 7.09 -1.15 -5.29
C LEU A 36 8.12 -0.38 -4.47
N VAL A 37 7.78 0.01 -3.24
CA VAL A 37 8.76 0.65 -2.34
C VAL A 37 9.84 -0.33 -1.89
N VAL A 38 9.47 -1.59 -1.70
CA VAL A 38 10.38 -2.65 -1.20
C VAL A 38 10.32 -3.88 -2.11
N GLY A 39 11.39 -4.68 -2.10
CA GLY A 39 11.50 -5.90 -2.91
C GLY A 39 10.75 -7.10 -2.32
N THR A 40 10.86 -8.24 -3.00
CA THR A 40 10.09 -9.48 -2.72
C THR A 40 10.50 -10.21 -1.44
N ALA A 41 11.59 -9.80 -0.80
CA ALA A 41 11.96 -10.25 0.54
C ALA A 41 11.00 -9.72 1.64
N PHE A 42 10.21 -8.71 1.32
CA PHE A 42 9.24 -8.10 2.22
C PHE A 42 7.81 -8.58 1.85
N PRO A 43 6.90 -8.75 2.82
CA PRO A 43 5.51 -9.12 2.53
C PRO A 43 4.84 -8.20 1.50
N TRP A 44 5.12 -6.90 1.56
CA TRP A 44 4.65 -5.92 0.59
C TRP A 44 5.08 -6.26 -0.84
N GLY A 45 6.40 -6.39 -1.09
CA GLY A 45 6.93 -6.72 -2.41
C GLY A 45 6.53 -8.12 -2.88
N LYS A 46 6.42 -9.07 -1.94
CA LYS A 46 5.91 -10.43 -2.23
C LYS A 46 4.47 -10.42 -2.74
N GLY A 47 3.63 -9.53 -2.21
CA GLY A 47 2.27 -9.33 -2.73
C GLY A 47 2.25 -8.88 -4.20
N GLY A 48 3.16 -7.98 -4.58
CA GLY A 48 3.32 -7.56 -5.98
C GLY A 48 3.78 -8.71 -6.89
N GLU A 49 4.72 -9.53 -6.42
CA GLU A 49 5.18 -10.74 -7.15
C GLU A 49 4.05 -11.74 -7.36
N ILE A 50 3.30 -12.06 -6.29
CA ILE A 50 2.14 -12.96 -6.38
C ILE A 50 1.12 -12.44 -7.39
N TRP A 51 0.83 -11.12 -7.36
CA TRP A 51 -0.08 -10.52 -8.32
C TRP A 51 0.40 -10.66 -9.76
N ALA A 52 1.66 -10.36 -10.03
CA ALA A 52 2.27 -10.49 -11.35
C ALA A 52 2.23 -11.94 -11.87
N ASP A 53 2.54 -12.91 -11.01
CA ASP A 53 2.53 -14.33 -11.37
C ASP A 53 1.11 -14.84 -11.67
N LEU A 54 0.12 -14.50 -10.83
CA LEU A 54 -1.27 -14.85 -11.05
C LEU A 54 -1.85 -14.24 -12.35
N VAL A 55 -1.49 -12.98 -12.64
CA VAL A 55 -1.90 -12.31 -13.89
C VAL A 55 -1.28 -13.02 -15.09
N ARG A 56 0.02 -13.30 -15.06
CA ARG A 56 0.72 -13.99 -16.16
C ARG A 56 0.10 -15.36 -16.43
N GLU A 57 -0.12 -16.15 -15.37
CA GLU A 57 -0.71 -17.49 -15.47
C GLU A 57 -2.11 -17.42 -16.06
N ARG A 58 -3.01 -16.64 -15.46
CA ARG A 58 -4.43 -16.59 -15.82
C ARG A 58 -4.68 -15.93 -17.17
N THR A 59 -3.81 -15.01 -17.59
CA THR A 59 -3.87 -14.42 -18.94
C THR A 59 -3.10 -15.24 -19.98
N LYS A 60 -2.48 -16.37 -19.59
CA LYS A 60 -1.63 -17.20 -20.48
C LYS A 60 -0.53 -16.36 -21.15
N GLY A 61 0.11 -15.47 -20.37
CA GLY A 61 1.20 -14.62 -20.83
C GLY A 61 0.79 -13.41 -21.68
N ARG A 62 -0.51 -13.11 -21.85
CA ARG A 62 -0.93 -11.88 -22.59
C ARG A 62 -0.58 -10.59 -21.83
N ILE A 63 -0.58 -10.62 -20.49
CA ILE A 63 -0.20 -9.50 -19.64
C ILE A 63 0.99 -9.94 -18.81
N ASN A 64 2.14 -9.31 -19.08
CA ASN A 64 3.40 -9.58 -18.39
C ASN A 64 3.77 -8.37 -17.54
N ILE A 65 3.93 -8.58 -16.23
CA ILE A 65 4.22 -7.52 -15.26
C ILE A 65 5.63 -7.71 -14.74
N LYS A 66 6.43 -6.66 -14.83
CA LYS A 66 7.76 -6.60 -14.26
C LYS A 66 7.80 -5.68 -13.05
N LEU A 67 8.41 -6.17 -11.96
CA LEU A 67 8.54 -5.47 -10.72
C LEU A 67 9.73 -4.50 -10.74
N TYR A 68 9.50 -3.29 -10.27
CA TYR A 68 10.48 -2.23 -10.10
C TYR A 68 10.53 -1.81 -8.63
N PRO A 69 11.28 -2.56 -7.79
CA PRO A 69 11.41 -2.25 -6.36
C PRO A 69 12.26 -1.00 -6.12
N GLY A 70 12.20 -0.49 -4.88
CA GLY A 70 12.92 0.71 -4.48
C GLY A 70 12.35 1.99 -5.11
N VAL A 71 11.10 1.93 -5.61
CA VAL A 71 10.50 3.02 -6.42
C VAL A 71 11.46 3.58 -7.46
N SER A 72 12.21 2.67 -8.09
CA SER A 72 13.30 3.01 -9.02
C SER A 72 12.83 3.81 -10.24
N LEU A 73 11.55 3.68 -10.63
CA LEU A 73 10.95 4.46 -11.71
C LEU A 73 10.77 5.95 -11.36
N VAL A 74 10.90 6.33 -10.09
CA VAL A 74 10.82 7.71 -9.58
C VAL A 74 12.04 8.07 -8.72
N GLN A 75 13.19 7.44 -9.02
CA GLN A 75 14.49 7.75 -8.41
C GLN A 75 14.52 7.60 -6.88
N GLY A 76 13.78 6.64 -6.34
CA GLY A 76 13.73 6.36 -4.91
C GLY A 76 12.78 7.27 -4.10
N ASP A 77 12.15 8.25 -4.72
CA ASP A 77 11.19 9.14 -4.03
C ASP A 77 9.78 8.54 -4.03
N GLN A 78 9.45 7.86 -2.96
CA GLN A 78 8.17 7.18 -2.79
C GLN A 78 6.95 8.11 -2.79
N THR A 79 7.12 9.41 -2.51
CA THR A 79 6.01 10.39 -2.54
C THR A 79 5.60 10.77 -3.96
N ARG A 80 6.45 10.49 -4.96
CA ARG A 80 6.18 10.73 -6.38
C ARG A 80 5.48 9.57 -7.07
N GLU A 81 5.38 8.41 -6.42
CA GLU A 81 4.84 7.18 -7.01
C GLU A 81 3.42 7.38 -7.57
N PHE A 82 2.51 7.99 -6.80
CA PHE A 82 1.13 8.19 -7.24
C PHE A 82 1.00 9.12 -8.45
N SER A 83 1.78 10.22 -8.51
CA SER A 83 1.76 11.09 -9.69
C SER A 83 2.35 10.41 -10.92
N ALA A 84 3.41 9.62 -10.75
CA ALA A 84 4.01 8.83 -11.83
C ALA A 84 3.05 7.75 -12.37
N LEU A 85 2.29 7.11 -11.48
CA LEU A 85 1.22 6.18 -11.84
C LEU A 85 0.14 6.90 -12.68
N ARG A 86 -0.34 8.06 -12.24
CA ARG A 86 -1.36 8.83 -12.97
C ARG A 86 -0.87 9.29 -14.34
N GLN A 87 0.41 9.63 -14.47
CA GLN A 87 1.03 10.09 -15.71
C GLN A 87 1.42 8.95 -16.67
N GLY A 88 1.24 7.69 -16.28
CA GLY A 88 1.58 6.53 -17.10
C GLY A 88 3.08 6.20 -17.17
N VAL A 89 3.90 6.82 -16.33
CA VAL A 89 5.31 6.42 -16.13
C VAL A 89 5.37 5.04 -15.46
N ILE A 90 4.43 4.80 -14.55
CA ILE A 90 4.17 3.55 -13.86
C ILE A 90 2.84 3.01 -14.36
N ASP A 91 2.77 1.73 -14.71
CA ASP A 91 1.54 1.07 -15.17
C ASP A 91 0.71 0.53 -14.02
N MET A 92 1.37 0.01 -12.99
CA MET A 92 0.77 -0.64 -11.84
C MET A 92 1.60 -0.34 -10.59
N ALA A 93 0.98 -0.41 -9.42
CA ALA A 93 1.69 -0.31 -8.15
C ALA A 93 1.00 -1.13 -7.05
N VAL A 94 1.77 -1.55 -6.07
CA VAL A 94 1.26 -1.86 -4.74
C VAL A 94 1.80 -0.75 -3.83
N GLY A 95 1.00 0.27 -3.58
CA GLY A 95 1.45 1.51 -2.94
C GLY A 95 0.86 1.71 -1.55
N SER A 96 1.57 2.46 -0.71
CA SER A 96 1.14 2.80 0.65
C SER A 96 0.24 4.01 0.67
N THR A 97 -0.83 3.95 1.47
CA THR A 97 -1.72 5.08 1.72
C THR A 97 -0.96 6.29 2.27
N ILE A 98 0.08 6.06 3.07
CA ILE A 98 0.91 7.12 3.64
C ILE A 98 1.67 7.87 2.54
N ASN A 99 2.33 7.13 1.64
CA ASN A 99 3.16 7.71 0.59
C ASN A 99 2.33 8.53 -0.42
N TRP A 100 1.07 8.16 -0.61
CA TRP A 100 0.15 8.82 -1.53
C TRP A 100 -0.67 9.95 -0.90
N SER A 101 -0.69 10.02 0.45
CA SER A 101 -1.46 11.02 1.19
C SER A 101 -1.14 12.49 0.86
N PRO A 102 0.10 12.87 0.47
CA PRO A 102 0.36 14.25 0.04
C PRO A 102 -0.42 14.66 -1.21
N GLN A 103 -0.83 13.70 -2.04
CA GLN A 103 -1.58 13.93 -3.28
C GLN A 103 -3.06 13.56 -3.17
N VAL A 104 -3.39 12.67 -2.23
CA VAL A 104 -4.75 12.20 -1.92
C VAL A 104 -4.94 12.33 -0.41
N LYS A 105 -5.27 13.54 0.04
CA LYS A 105 -5.30 13.91 1.47
C LYS A 105 -6.20 13.00 2.32
N GLU A 106 -7.24 12.45 1.71
CA GLU A 106 -8.21 11.56 2.35
C GLU A 106 -7.55 10.25 2.82
N LEU A 107 -6.43 9.83 2.21
CA LEU A 107 -5.67 8.66 2.65
C LEU A 107 -4.97 8.84 4.00
N ASN A 108 -4.79 10.10 4.46
CA ASN A 108 -4.34 10.37 5.83
C ASN A 108 -5.32 9.83 6.90
N LEU A 109 -6.52 9.41 6.52
CA LEU A 109 -7.47 8.79 7.44
C LEU A 109 -6.85 7.62 8.21
N PHE A 110 -6.12 6.74 7.53
CA PHE A 110 -5.44 5.61 8.15
C PHE A 110 -4.26 6.03 9.04
N SER A 111 -3.75 7.24 8.85
CA SER A 111 -2.61 7.80 9.59
C SER A 111 -3.01 8.65 10.80
N LEU A 112 -4.34 8.85 11.04
CA LEU A 112 -4.79 9.54 12.24
C LEU A 112 -4.32 8.79 13.49
N PRO A 113 -3.56 9.45 14.39
CA PRO A 113 -2.96 8.77 15.53
C PRO A 113 -4.00 8.07 16.40
N PHE A 114 -3.82 6.77 16.60
CA PHE A 114 -4.68 5.93 17.45
C PHE A 114 -6.17 5.86 17.02
N LEU A 115 -6.49 6.15 15.74
CA LEU A 115 -7.84 5.93 15.21
C LEU A 115 -8.18 4.43 15.25
N THR A 116 -7.29 3.56 14.77
CA THR A 116 -7.44 2.11 14.93
C THR A 116 -6.13 1.50 15.43
N THR A 117 -6.26 0.61 16.41
CA THR A 117 -5.15 -0.09 17.06
C THR A 117 -5.30 -1.63 16.96
N SER A 118 -6.28 -2.09 16.17
CA SER A 118 -6.60 -3.51 16.00
C SER A 118 -6.77 -3.89 14.53
N PHE A 119 -6.47 -5.13 14.18
CA PHE A 119 -6.73 -5.66 12.83
C PHE A 119 -8.22 -5.63 12.49
N ALA A 120 -9.10 -5.92 13.45
CA ALA A 120 -10.55 -5.84 13.23
C ALA A 120 -10.98 -4.43 12.81
N GLY A 121 -10.45 -3.38 13.45
CA GLY A 121 -10.71 -1.99 13.07
C GLY A 121 -10.17 -1.66 11.69
N THR A 122 -8.97 -2.14 11.34
CA THR A 122 -8.40 -1.96 9.99
C THR A 122 -9.26 -2.65 8.93
N ASP A 123 -9.69 -3.90 9.18
CA ASP A 123 -10.54 -4.66 8.27
C ASP A 123 -11.91 -4.00 8.09
N ALA A 124 -12.53 -3.50 9.16
CA ALA A 124 -13.78 -2.77 9.07
C ALA A 124 -13.67 -1.50 8.22
N MET A 125 -12.54 -0.79 8.29
CA MET A 125 -12.29 0.37 7.45
C MET A 125 -12.04 -0.01 5.99
N THR A 126 -11.18 -0.98 5.70
CA THR A 126 -10.77 -1.32 4.34
C THR A 126 -11.84 -2.10 3.58
N GLN A 127 -12.55 -3.02 4.23
CA GLN A 127 -13.54 -3.90 3.59
C GLN A 127 -14.96 -3.30 3.60
N GLY A 128 -15.20 -2.24 4.38
CA GLY A 128 -16.50 -1.57 4.53
C GLY A 128 -16.69 -0.37 3.60
N GLU A 129 -17.68 0.46 3.94
CA GLU A 129 -18.04 1.66 3.17
C GLU A 129 -16.91 2.70 3.14
N VAL A 130 -16.08 2.79 4.18
CA VAL A 130 -14.92 3.68 4.22
C VAL A 130 -13.94 3.33 3.10
N GLY A 131 -13.60 2.05 2.98
CA GLY A 131 -12.68 1.57 1.94
C GLY A 131 -13.23 1.77 0.53
N LYS A 132 -14.53 1.52 0.31
CA LYS A 132 -15.19 1.80 -0.98
C LYS A 132 -15.11 3.30 -1.33
N LYS A 133 -15.40 4.18 -0.38
CA LYS A 133 -15.35 5.64 -0.58
C LYS A 133 -13.93 6.12 -0.92
N LEU A 134 -12.92 5.57 -0.25
CA LEU A 134 -11.53 5.87 -0.56
C LEU A 134 -11.12 5.36 -1.96
N PHE A 135 -11.60 4.19 -2.38
CA PHE A 135 -11.39 3.70 -3.75
C PHE A 135 -12.02 4.63 -4.79
N GLU A 136 -13.24 5.12 -4.56
CA GLU A 136 -13.87 6.11 -5.44
C GLU A 136 -13.04 7.41 -5.54
N ILE A 137 -12.45 7.87 -4.42
CA ILE A 137 -11.58 9.04 -4.40
C ILE A 137 -10.31 8.79 -5.21
N ILE A 138 -9.64 7.66 -5.03
CA ILE A 138 -8.46 7.26 -5.82
C ILE A 138 -8.81 7.19 -7.31
N GLN A 139 -9.97 6.60 -7.63
CA GLN A 139 -10.43 6.47 -9.02
C GLN A 139 -10.70 7.82 -9.68
N LYS A 140 -11.30 8.77 -8.97
CA LYS A 140 -11.48 10.15 -9.43
C LYS A 140 -10.16 10.88 -9.66
N ARG A 141 -9.08 10.45 -8.99
CA ARG A 141 -7.72 10.97 -9.16
C ARG A 141 -6.95 10.33 -10.32
N GLY A 142 -7.55 9.39 -11.06
CA GLY A 142 -6.99 8.82 -12.30
C GLY A 142 -6.20 7.52 -12.13
N ALA A 143 -6.42 6.79 -11.06
CA ALA A 143 -5.88 5.45 -10.84
C ALA A 143 -7.03 4.48 -10.53
N ILE A 144 -6.90 3.20 -10.88
CA ILE A 144 -7.94 2.17 -10.69
C ILE A 144 -7.53 1.26 -9.54
N PRO A 145 -8.03 1.48 -8.32
CA PRO A 145 -7.76 0.61 -7.18
C PRO A 145 -8.55 -0.70 -7.33
N LEU A 146 -7.91 -1.83 -7.01
CA LEU A 146 -8.47 -3.17 -7.21
C LEU A 146 -8.65 -3.93 -5.90
N ALA A 147 -7.68 -3.81 -4.98
CA ALA A 147 -7.70 -4.49 -3.69
C ALA A 147 -6.93 -3.71 -2.63
N TRP A 148 -7.32 -3.89 -1.37
CA TRP A 148 -6.56 -3.44 -0.21
C TRP A 148 -5.56 -4.53 0.20
N GLY A 149 -4.30 -4.15 0.41
CA GLY A 149 -3.30 -4.91 1.12
C GLY A 149 -2.94 -4.27 2.44
N GLU A 150 -1.86 -4.71 3.07
CA GLU A 150 -1.44 -4.22 4.37
C GLU A 150 0.08 -4.26 4.51
N ASN A 151 0.70 -3.13 4.86
CA ASN A 151 2.06 -3.12 5.35
C ASN A 151 2.11 -3.56 6.82
N GLY A 152 1.14 -3.12 7.61
CA GLY A 152 0.91 -3.52 8.99
C GLY A 152 0.91 -2.38 10.00
N PHE A 153 0.73 -2.73 11.29
CA PHE A 153 0.84 -1.80 12.40
C PHE A 153 2.27 -1.29 12.55
N ARG A 154 2.42 0.02 12.57
CA ARG A 154 3.72 0.68 12.65
C ARG A 154 4.16 0.82 14.10
N GLN A 155 5.37 0.36 14.37
CA GLN A 155 6.02 0.37 15.66
C GLN A 155 7.20 1.34 15.61
N VAL A 156 7.57 1.95 16.74
CA VAL A 156 8.78 2.78 16.80
C VAL A 156 9.99 1.93 17.10
N SER A 157 11.10 2.20 16.43
CA SER A 157 12.41 1.66 16.77
C SER A 157 13.45 2.75 16.90
N ASN A 158 14.48 2.53 17.75
CA ASN A 158 15.53 3.52 17.94
C ASN A 158 16.83 2.89 18.49
N SER A 159 17.89 3.69 18.48
CA SER A 159 19.23 3.32 18.98
C SER A 159 19.48 3.63 20.45
N LYS A 160 18.58 4.34 21.14
CA LYS A 160 18.88 4.99 22.44
C LYS A 160 18.29 4.28 23.63
N ARG A 161 16.97 4.02 23.65
CA ARG A 161 16.24 3.52 24.81
C ARG A 161 14.88 2.95 24.48
N ALA A 162 14.30 2.18 25.39
CA ALA A 162 12.88 1.83 25.35
C ALA A 162 12.04 3.11 25.43
N ILE A 163 10.94 3.18 24.68
CA ILE A 163 9.99 4.28 24.70
C ILE A 163 8.74 3.79 25.42
N THR A 164 8.50 4.32 26.61
CA THR A 164 7.37 3.96 27.47
C THR A 164 6.48 5.17 27.80
N SER A 165 6.97 6.37 27.50
CA SER A 165 6.25 7.62 27.65
C SER A 165 6.64 8.59 26.54
N PRO A 166 5.84 9.63 26.25
CA PRO A 166 6.23 10.69 25.30
C PRO A 166 7.55 11.39 25.66
N ALA A 167 7.88 11.49 26.96
CA ALA A 167 9.12 12.09 27.42
C ALA A 167 10.37 11.36 26.88
N ASP A 168 10.27 10.05 26.64
CA ASP A 168 11.37 9.25 26.09
C ASP A 168 11.72 9.60 24.64
N LEU A 169 10.77 10.20 23.89
CA LEU A 169 10.98 10.69 22.52
C LEU A 169 11.64 12.07 22.47
N LYS A 170 11.67 12.80 23.60
CA LYS A 170 12.14 14.19 23.61
C LYS A 170 13.55 14.32 23.04
N GLY A 171 13.68 15.14 22.02
CA GLY A 171 14.96 15.46 21.37
C GLY A 171 15.52 14.37 20.47
N MET A 172 14.88 13.17 20.37
CA MET A 172 15.32 12.13 19.44
C MET A 172 15.11 12.57 17.99
N LYS A 173 16.10 12.36 17.16
CA LYS A 173 16.01 12.54 15.70
C LYS A 173 15.29 11.35 15.09
N PHE A 174 14.07 11.56 14.63
CA PHE A 174 13.25 10.49 14.07
C PHE A 174 13.09 10.64 12.57
N ARG A 175 13.42 9.58 11.82
CA ARG A 175 13.02 9.48 10.42
C ARG A 175 11.53 9.20 10.36
N VAL A 176 10.81 9.99 9.57
CA VAL A 176 9.41 9.75 9.24
C VAL A 176 9.20 9.68 7.73
N VAL A 177 8.07 9.11 7.31
CA VAL A 177 7.65 9.08 5.90
C VAL A 177 7.24 10.47 5.42
N GLY A 178 7.14 10.64 4.10
CA GLY A 178 6.83 11.91 3.45
C GLY A 178 5.38 12.38 3.58
N SER A 179 4.88 12.47 4.81
CA SER A 179 3.56 13.02 5.11
C SER A 179 3.67 14.08 6.21
N PRO A 180 3.11 15.29 6.01
CA PRO A 180 3.11 16.34 7.03
C PRO A 180 2.46 15.89 8.34
N LEU A 181 1.46 15.02 8.31
CA LEU A 181 0.82 14.47 9.51
C LEU A 181 1.85 13.77 10.40
N PHE A 182 2.80 13.02 9.83
CA PHE A 182 3.85 12.35 10.61
C PHE A 182 4.80 13.33 11.25
N ILE A 183 5.20 14.38 10.53
CA ILE A 183 6.03 15.47 11.11
C ILE A 183 5.31 16.08 12.32
N GLU A 184 4.04 16.45 12.17
CA GLU A 184 3.26 17.05 13.25
C GLU A 184 3.06 16.09 14.43
N THR A 185 2.80 14.79 14.16
CA THR A 185 2.61 13.77 15.20
C THR A 185 3.88 13.62 16.05
N PHE A 186 5.03 13.41 15.42
CA PHE A 186 6.28 13.22 16.14
C PHE A 186 6.78 14.51 16.80
N THR A 187 6.50 15.67 16.23
CA THR A 187 6.76 16.98 16.87
C THR A 187 5.91 17.15 18.13
N ALA A 188 4.63 16.81 18.08
CA ALA A 188 3.74 16.88 19.25
C ALA A 188 4.19 15.95 20.39
N LEU A 189 4.86 14.84 20.04
CA LEU A 189 5.48 13.92 21.00
C LEU A 189 6.86 14.36 21.50
N GLY A 190 7.36 15.51 21.04
CA GLY A 190 8.65 16.09 21.49
C GLY A 190 9.89 15.57 20.76
N ALA A 191 9.72 14.74 19.73
CA ALA A 191 10.81 14.31 18.87
C ALA A 191 11.21 15.39 17.87
N ASN A 192 12.36 15.20 17.20
CA ASN A 192 12.84 16.01 16.08
C ASN A 192 12.66 15.18 14.78
N PRO A 193 11.48 15.20 14.15
CA PRO A 193 11.20 14.41 12.95
C PRO A 193 11.90 14.99 11.72
N THR A 194 12.45 14.08 10.90
CA THR A 194 13.00 14.40 9.58
C THR A 194 12.38 13.50 8.55
N GLN A 195 11.79 14.09 7.52
CA GLN A 195 11.29 13.32 6.37
C GLN A 195 12.48 12.77 5.59
N MET A 196 12.44 11.46 5.30
CA MET A 196 13.47 10.78 4.53
C MET A 196 12.86 9.63 3.72
N SER A 197 13.32 9.43 2.48
CA SER A 197 12.89 8.29 1.65
C SER A 197 13.27 6.97 2.32
N TRP A 198 12.58 5.87 1.97
CA TRP A 198 12.99 4.55 2.47
C TRP A 198 14.38 4.16 1.96
N ALA A 199 14.71 4.53 0.73
CA ALA A 199 16.02 4.24 0.13
C ALA A 199 17.19 4.80 0.95
N ASP A 200 17.00 5.96 1.61
CA ASP A 200 18.03 6.62 2.41
C ASP A 200 18.00 6.25 3.89
N THR A 201 16.90 5.61 4.33
CA THR A 201 16.63 5.38 5.77
C THR A 201 17.70 4.52 6.42
N THR A 202 18.11 3.40 5.80
CA THR A 202 19.11 2.50 6.40
C THR A 202 20.47 3.16 6.55
N ALA A 203 20.90 3.97 5.57
CA ALA A 203 22.13 4.75 5.66
C ALA A 203 22.04 5.84 6.73
N GLY A 204 20.89 6.52 6.84
CA GLY A 204 20.63 7.52 7.88
C GLY A 204 20.66 6.95 9.30
N LEU A 205 20.13 5.74 9.50
CA LEU A 205 20.18 5.01 10.78
C LEU A 205 21.61 4.54 11.10
N ALA A 206 22.30 3.97 10.12
CA ALA A 206 23.66 3.47 10.30
C ALA A 206 24.66 4.58 10.68
N SER A 207 24.55 5.75 10.04
CA SER A 207 25.38 6.92 10.32
C SER A 207 25.01 7.68 11.59
N GLY A 208 23.82 7.42 12.17
CA GLY A 208 23.29 8.22 13.29
C GLY A 208 22.77 9.60 12.88
N ALA A 209 22.55 9.85 11.58
CA ALA A 209 21.84 11.04 11.12
C ALA A 209 20.45 11.12 11.72
N VAL A 210 19.80 9.97 11.91
CA VAL A 210 18.59 9.80 12.69
C VAL A 210 18.79 8.71 13.75
N ASP A 211 18.12 8.86 14.90
CA ASP A 211 18.22 7.92 16.03
C ASP A 211 17.20 6.79 15.90
N GLY A 212 16.09 7.03 15.23
CA GLY A 212 14.99 6.08 15.13
C GLY A 212 14.12 6.28 13.90
N GLN A 213 13.19 5.35 13.74
CA GLN A 213 12.19 5.32 12.67
C GLN A 213 10.94 4.57 13.14
N GLU A 214 9.88 4.59 12.35
CA GLU A 214 8.66 3.81 12.60
C GLU A 214 8.29 3.00 11.37
N ASN A 215 7.99 1.73 11.56
CA ASN A 215 7.57 0.77 10.53
C ASN A 215 6.98 -0.49 11.18
N PRO A 216 6.25 -1.33 10.43
CA PRO A 216 5.86 -2.65 10.89
C PRO A 216 7.06 -3.56 11.19
N LEU A 217 6.85 -4.54 12.07
CA LEU A 217 7.91 -5.52 12.40
C LEU A 217 8.36 -6.32 11.18
N SER A 218 7.50 -6.56 10.22
CA SER A 218 7.85 -7.22 8.95
C SER A 218 8.93 -6.46 8.19
N ILE A 219 8.86 -5.12 8.17
CA ILE A 219 9.89 -4.27 7.59
C ILE A 219 11.17 -4.31 8.44
N PHE A 220 11.02 -4.22 9.77
CA PHE A 220 12.17 -4.27 10.69
C PHE A 220 13.01 -5.54 10.49
N VAL A 221 12.34 -6.71 10.47
CA VAL A 221 12.97 -8.02 10.32
C VAL A 221 13.59 -8.18 8.92
N ALA A 222 12.84 -7.91 7.86
CA ALA A 222 13.32 -8.12 6.50
C ALA A 222 14.47 -7.17 6.12
N ALA A 223 14.46 -5.93 6.61
CA ALA A 223 15.55 -4.97 6.44
C ALA A 223 16.71 -5.16 7.42
N LYS A 224 16.60 -6.09 8.37
CA LYS A 224 17.62 -6.35 9.41
C LYS A 224 18.03 -5.06 10.15
N LEU A 225 17.06 -4.27 10.61
CA LEU A 225 17.30 -2.92 11.15
C LEU A 225 18.16 -2.94 12.43
N GLN A 226 18.23 -4.06 13.18
CA GLN A 226 19.17 -4.22 14.30
C GLN A 226 20.63 -4.02 13.86
N ASN A 227 20.99 -4.29 12.60
CA ASN A 227 22.33 -4.10 12.07
C ASN A 227 22.65 -2.61 11.77
N VAL A 228 21.65 -1.74 11.78
CA VAL A 228 21.77 -0.29 11.57
C VAL A 228 21.33 0.48 12.82
N ASN A 229 21.83 0.02 13.98
CA ASN A 229 21.69 0.65 15.30
C ASN A 229 20.26 0.66 15.88
N GLN A 230 19.30 -0.08 15.35
CA GLN A 230 17.97 -0.14 15.94
C GLN A 230 17.94 -1.20 17.05
N LYS A 231 18.24 -0.77 18.29
CA LYS A 231 18.43 -1.63 19.46
C LYS A 231 17.16 -1.81 20.30
N PHE A 232 16.20 -0.91 20.15
CA PHE A 232 14.96 -0.90 20.92
C PHE A 232 13.77 -0.77 19.96
N VAL A 233 12.71 -1.54 20.25
CA VAL A 233 11.42 -1.49 19.58
C VAL A 233 10.33 -1.33 20.63
N THR A 234 9.43 -0.38 20.44
CA THR A 234 8.23 -0.25 21.26
C THR A 234 7.00 -0.55 20.42
N LEU A 235 6.23 -1.52 20.86
CA LEU A 235 4.95 -1.91 20.27
C LEU A 235 3.87 -0.98 20.82
N TRP A 236 3.41 -0.05 20.00
CA TRP A 236 2.39 0.93 20.39
C TRP A 236 1.17 0.95 19.45
N ASN A 237 1.25 0.27 18.30
CA ASN A 237 0.16 0.09 17.34
C ASN A 237 -0.61 1.39 17.04
N TYR A 238 0.10 2.53 16.90
CA TYR A 238 -0.55 3.83 16.82
C TYR A 238 -1.34 4.06 15.53
N MET A 239 -1.02 3.33 14.47
CA MET A 239 -1.76 3.29 13.22
C MET A 239 -1.35 2.07 12.37
N ASN A 240 -2.22 1.66 11.46
CA ASN A 240 -1.94 0.68 10.43
C ASN A 240 -1.70 1.37 9.09
N ASP A 241 -0.86 0.79 8.25
CA ASP A 241 -0.54 1.29 6.91
C ASP A 241 -1.12 0.36 5.84
N PRO A 242 -2.36 0.57 5.38
CA PRO A 242 -2.92 -0.20 4.28
C PRO A 242 -2.19 0.08 2.97
N LEU A 243 -2.11 -0.96 2.14
CA LEU A 243 -1.61 -0.90 0.78
C LEU A 243 -2.77 -0.92 -0.22
N VAL A 244 -2.54 -0.36 -1.41
CA VAL A 244 -3.50 -0.39 -2.51
C VAL A 244 -2.87 -1.06 -3.72
N PHE A 245 -3.48 -2.13 -4.18
CA PHE A 245 -3.19 -2.74 -5.48
C PHE A 245 -3.92 -1.94 -6.56
N VAL A 246 -3.17 -1.34 -7.48
CA VAL A 246 -3.71 -0.30 -8.36
C VAL A 246 -3.13 -0.37 -9.76
N VAL A 247 -3.92 0.06 -10.75
CA VAL A 247 -3.54 0.18 -12.15
C VAL A 247 -3.73 1.61 -12.64
N ASN A 248 -2.85 2.10 -13.50
CA ASN A 248 -3.07 3.33 -14.24
C ASN A 248 -4.37 3.25 -15.05
N LYS A 249 -5.14 4.33 -15.10
CA LYS A 249 -6.46 4.36 -15.75
C LYS A 249 -6.41 4.02 -17.24
N ASP A 250 -5.41 4.52 -17.98
CA ASP A 250 -5.32 4.30 -19.42
C ASP A 250 -4.88 2.87 -19.73
N VAL A 251 -3.95 2.33 -18.94
CA VAL A 251 -3.55 0.91 -18.99
C VAL A 251 -4.76 0.01 -18.75
N TRP A 252 -5.54 0.30 -17.71
CA TRP A 252 -6.77 -0.43 -17.41
C TRP A 252 -7.75 -0.40 -18.57
N ASN A 253 -7.98 0.76 -19.15
CA ASN A 253 -8.91 0.95 -20.27
C ASN A 253 -8.44 0.27 -21.56
N ALA A 254 -7.14 0.07 -21.72
CA ALA A 254 -6.57 -0.62 -22.87
C ALA A 254 -6.76 -2.15 -22.81
N TRP A 255 -7.09 -2.73 -21.66
CA TRP A 255 -7.36 -4.17 -21.56
C TRP A 255 -8.81 -4.52 -21.90
N THR A 256 -9.03 -5.74 -22.42
CA THR A 256 -10.38 -6.25 -22.64
C THR A 256 -11.15 -6.37 -21.31
N PRO A 257 -12.48 -6.35 -21.33
CA PRO A 257 -13.27 -6.60 -20.11
C PRO A 257 -12.93 -7.91 -19.41
N ALA A 258 -12.66 -8.97 -20.17
CA ALA A 258 -12.28 -10.28 -19.65
C ALA A 258 -10.91 -10.22 -18.94
N ASP A 259 -9.92 -9.57 -19.54
CA ASP A 259 -8.60 -9.45 -18.93
C ASP A 259 -8.62 -8.50 -17.71
N ARG A 260 -9.44 -7.45 -17.72
CA ARG A 260 -9.65 -6.60 -16.53
C ARG A 260 -10.18 -7.41 -15.35
N GLU A 261 -11.11 -8.33 -15.58
CA GLU A 261 -11.65 -9.17 -14.51
C GLU A 261 -10.60 -10.15 -14.00
N ILE A 262 -9.79 -10.75 -14.89
CA ILE A 262 -8.66 -11.60 -14.48
C ILE A 262 -7.67 -10.83 -13.61
N VAL A 263 -7.27 -9.61 -14.02
CA VAL A 263 -6.32 -8.77 -13.28
C VAL A 263 -6.90 -8.35 -11.93
N ARG A 264 -8.21 -8.01 -11.88
CA ARG A 264 -8.90 -7.67 -10.64
C ARG A 264 -8.92 -8.83 -9.66
N GLN A 265 -9.36 -10.00 -10.11
CA GLN A 265 -9.43 -11.19 -9.24
C GLN A 265 -8.04 -11.61 -8.76
N ALA A 266 -7.02 -11.53 -9.64
CA ALA A 266 -5.64 -11.79 -9.27
C ALA A 266 -5.13 -10.80 -8.19
N ALA A 267 -5.54 -9.52 -8.25
CA ALA A 267 -5.20 -8.53 -7.23
C ALA A 267 -5.84 -8.87 -5.87
N VAL A 268 -7.11 -9.28 -5.87
CA VAL A 268 -7.83 -9.68 -4.65
C VAL A 268 -7.16 -10.91 -4.01
N ASP A 269 -6.83 -11.93 -4.80
CA ASP A 269 -6.20 -13.15 -4.32
C ASP A 269 -4.78 -12.89 -3.80
N ALA A 270 -4.02 -12.04 -4.51
CA ALA A 270 -2.67 -11.63 -4.09
C ALA A 270 -2.70 -10.80 -2.80
N ALA A 271 -3.64 -9.86 -2.69
CA ALA A 271 -3.79 -9.02 -1.51
C ALA A 271 -4.12 -9.85 -0.26
N LYS A 272 -4.99 -10.87 -0.39
CA LYS A 272 -5.30 -11.78 0.70
C LYS A 272 -4.04 -12.51 1.21
N GLN A 273 -3.26 -13.10 0.32
CA GLN A 273 -2.01 -13.78 0.68
C GLN A 273 -0.98 -12.80 1.26
N GLN A 274 -0.93 -11.58 0.72
CA GLN A 274 -0.03 -10.53 1.19
C GLN A 274 -0.36 -10.11 2.63
N ILE A 275 -1.64 -9.92 2.97
CA ILE A 275 -2.10 -9.60 4.33
C ILE A 275 -1.73 -10.71 5.30
N GLU A 276 -1.92 -11.99 4.93
CA GLU A 276 -1.53 -13.13 5.76
C GLU A 276 -0.02 -13.13 6.06
N LEU A 277 0.81 -12.75 5.07
CA LEU A 277 2.25 -12.61 5.27
C LEU A 277 2.61 -11.43 6.17
N ALA A 278 1.93 -10.29 6.02
CA ALA A 278 2.18 -9.07 6.79
C ALA A 278 1.79 -9.22 8.27
N ARG A 279 0.75 -10.01 8.56
CA ARG A 279 0.21 -10.22 9.92
C ARG A 279 0.89 -11.35 10.70
N LYS A 280 1.95 -11.96 10.17
CA LYS A 280 2.71 -12.97 10.93
C LYS A 280 3.23 -12.37 12.23
N PRO A 281 3.11 -13.08 13.36
CA PRO A 281 3.62 -12.61 14.65
C PRO A 281 5.16 -12.61 14.63
N LEU A 282 5.78 -11.45 14.70
CA LEU A 282 7.24 -11.29 14.61
C LEU A 282 7.89 -10.75 15.88
N LYS A 283 7.14 -10.56 16.98
CA LYS A 283 7.70 -10.06 18.25
C LYS A 283 8.86 -10.93 18.74
N GLN A 284 8.67 -12.25 18.78
CA GLN A 284 9.72 -13.17 19.23
C GLN A 284 10.94 -13.14 18.29
N THR A 285 10.71 -13.08 16.97
CA THR A 285 11.80 -12.96 16.00
C THR A 285 12.66 -11.72 16.27
N VAL A 286 12.03 -10.57 16.59
CA VAL A 286 12.76 -9.32 16.90
C VAL A 286 13.56 -9.49 18.22
N ILE A 287 13.01 -10.15 19.23
CA ILE A 287 13.73 -10.47 20.48
C ILE A 287 14.93 -11.35 20.18
N ASP A 288 14.77 -12.39 19.36
CA ASP A 288 15.84 -13.33 19.00
C ASP A 288 16.96 -12.65 18.16
N MET A 289 16.65 -11.50 17.53
CA MET A 289 17.66 -10.65 16.89
C MET A 289 18.46 -9.78 17.88
N GLY A 290 18.26 -9.94 19.18
CA GLY A 290 18.97 -9.21 20.23
C GLY A 290 18.45 -7.79 20.48
N VAL A 291 17.19 -7.51 20.07
CA VAL A 291 16.54 -6.19 20.21
C VAL A 291 15.69 -6.16 21.48
N GLY A 292 15.82 -5.08 22.26
CA GLY A 292 14.93 -4.83 23.41
C GLY A 292 13.53 -4.47 22.94
N VAL A 293 12.54 -5.30 23.24
CA VAL A 293 11.14 -5.06 22.87
C VAL A 293 10.33 -4.68 24.09
N SER A 294 9.59 -3.58 24.01
CA SER A 294 8.64 -3.12 25.01
C SER A 294 7.23 -2.99 24.42
N GLU A 295 6.23 -3.13 25.27
CA GLU A 295 4.82 -2.88 24.94
C GLU A 295 4.27 -1.81 25.86
N LEU A 296 3.41 -0.94 25.34
CA LEU A 296 2.76 0.07 26.15
C LEU A 296 1.57 -0.53 26.90
N THR A 297 1.46 -0.18 28.18
CA THR A 297 0.22 -0.38 28.93
C THR A 297 -0.86 0.60 28.43
N SER A 298 -2.13 0.34 28.77
CA SER A 298 -3.22 1.25 28.40
C SER A 298 -3.03 2.66 28.99
N ALA A 299 -2.46 2.78 30.19
CA ALA A 299 -2.16 4.07 30.81
C ALA A 299 -1.08 4.84 30.04
N GLN A 300 0.01 4.16 29.65
CA GLN A 300 1.07 4.74 28.83
C GLN A 300 0.54 5.15 27.45
N THR A 301 -0.25 4.30 26.80
CA THR A 301 -0.89 4.63 25.51
C THR A 301 -1.74 5.90 25.61
N ALA A 302 -2.50 6.07 26.71
CA ALA A 302 -3.34 7.25 26.92
C ALA A 302 -2.54 8.55 26.96
N GLU A 303 -1.27 8.56 27.41
CA GLU A 303 -0.41 9.75 27.36
C GLU A 303 -0.06 10.14 25.94
N PHE A 304 0.26 9.18 25.08
CA PHE A 304 0.51 9.42 23.64
C PHE A 304 -0.75 9.92 22.94
N VAL A 305 -1.90 9.30 23.20
CA VAL A 305 -3.21 9.73 22.66
C VAL A 305 -3.51 11.19 23.05
N LYS A 306 -3.28 11.55 24.32
CA LYS A 306 -3.53 12.92 24.80
C LYS A 306 -2.69 13.95 24.05
N LEU A 307 -1.39 13.69 23.87
CA LEU A 307 -0.50 14.64 23.20
C LEU A 307 -0.74 14.72 21.67
N THR A 308 -1.16 13.64 21.04
CA THR A 308 -1.43 13.61 19.60
C THR A 308 -2.86 14.05 19.26
N ARG A 309 -3.77 14.19 20.23
CA ARG A 309 -5.17 14.58 19.99
C ARG A 309 -5.32 15.92 19.24
N PRO A 310 -4.54 16.98 19.51
CA PRO A 310 -4.60 18.20 18.71
C PRO A 310 -4.27 17.97 17.23
N VAL A 311 -3.27 17.13 16.94
CA VAL A 311 -2.91 16.74 15.56
C VAL A 311 -4.06 15.97 14.91
N TYR A 312 -4.61 14.99 15.62
CA TYR A 312 -5.80 14.25 15.17
C TYR A 312 -6.94 15.21 14.78
N ASN A 313 -7.31 16.11 15.67
CA ASN A 313 -8.44 17.02 15.46
C ASN A 313 -8.21 17.99 14.28
N LYS A 314 -6.97 18.45 14.08
CA LYS A 314 -6.60 19.26 12.93
C LYS A 314 -6.77 18.45 11.63
N TRP A 315 -6.17 17.29 11.56
CA TRP A 315 -6.17 16.47 10.35
C TRP A 315 -7.53 15.85 10.05
N ALA A 316 -8.35 15.57 11.06
CA ALA A 316 -9.73 15.15 10.87
C ALA A 316 -10.55 16.18 10.05
N LYS A 317 -10.31 17.48 10.27
CA LYS A 317 -10.92 18.56 9.48
C LYS A 317 -10.37 18.62 8.06
N GLU A 318 -9.06 18.46 7.90
CA GLU A 318 -8.39 18.48 6.59
C GLU A 318 -8.83 17.29 5.70
N ILE A 319 -8.99 16.10 6.29
CA ILE A 319 -9.47 14.89 5.63
C ILE A 319 -10.93 15.05 5.20
N GLY A 320 -11.75 15.60 6.09
CA GLY A 320 -13.19 15.76 5.95
C GLY A 320 -13.94 15.02 7.05
N SER A 321 -14.68 15.79 7.87
CA SER A 321 -15.34 15.28 9.07
C SER A 321 -16.28 14.10 8.81
N ASP A 322 -17.00 14.10 7.69
CA ASP A 322 -17.94 13.02 7.35
C ASP A 322 -17.23 11.67 7.18
N LEU A 323 -16.07 11.68 6.49
CA LEU A 323 -15.28 10.47 6.28
C LEU A 323 -14.66 9.98 7.60
N VAL A 324 -14.18 10.91 8.43
CA VAL A 324 -13.61 10.59 9.74
C VAL A 324 -14.67 10.03 10.68
N ASN A 325 -15.85 10.66 10.79
CA ASN A 325 -16.96 10.17 11.60
C ASN A 325 -17.43 8.77 11.17
N MET A 326 -17.43 8.51 9.86
CA MET A 326 -17.72 7.18 9.32
C MET A 326 -16.68 6.15 9.79
N ALA A 327 -15.39 6.51 9.72
CA ALA A 327 -14.30 5.65 10.15
C ALA A 327 -14.35 5.38 11.67
N GLU A 328 -14.55 6.41 12.49
CA GLU A 328 -14.67 6.27 13.95
C GLU A 328 -15.83 5.33 14.32
N LYS A 329 -16.96 5.45 13.63
CA LYS A 329 -18.14 4.59 13.85
C LYS A 329 -17.82 3.13 13.54
N VAL A 330 -17.21 2.82 12.39
CA VAL A 330 -16.93 1.42 12.03
C VAL A 330 -15.84 0.81 12.90
N VAL A 331 -14.82 1.58 13.29
CA VAL A 331 -13.76 1.13 14.20
C VAL A 331 -14.32 0.86 15.61
N SER A 332 -15.19 1.73 16.12
CA SER A 332 -15.80 1.53 17.45
C SER A 332 -16.70 0.28 17.51
N SER A 333 -17.28 -0.10 16.38
CA SER A 333 -18.14 -1.30 16.26
C SER A 333 -17.38 -2.59 15.99
N ALA A 334 -16.11 -2.51 15.62
CA ALA A 334 -15.24 -3.64 15.24
C ALA A 334 -14.44 -4.21 16.44
N LYS A 335 -15.03 -4.23 17.64
CA LYS A 335 -14.38 -4.72 18.87
C LYS A 335 -14.44 -6.24 19.00
#